data_f4c709eac783215618ec3d787bba3bd4
#
_entry.id   f4c709eac783215618ec3d787bba3bd4
#
_cell.length_a   1.000
_cell.length_b   1.000
_cell.length_c   1.000
_cell.angle_alpha   90.00
_cell.angle_beta   90.00
_cell.angle_gamma   90.00
#
_symmetry.space_group_name_H-M   'P 1'
#
loop_
_entity.id
_entity.type
_entity.pdbx_description
1 polymer ?
#
loop_
_entity_poly.entity_id
_entity_poly.type
_entity_poly.pdbx_seq_one_letter_code
_entity_poly.pdbx_strand_id
1 'polypeptide(L)'
;KYGSYTGNGKYGAANAVSIECGFYPLLVMVNSSSSNHYWAVRGFDKFYYNNNRENEMTWGDTGVSWYYPQDDQYYPPSGNQMNAIDTTYYYLVLGYSNDGEQGN
;
A
#
# COMPACT_ATOMS: atom_id res chain seq x y z
N LYS A 1 -2.00 7.78 10.26
CA LYS A 1 -1.11 8.55 9.38
C LYS A 1 -1.69 8.69 7.99
N TYR A 2 -1.50 9.84 7.40
CA TYR A 2 -1.90 10.07 6.02
C TYR A 2 -0.82 10.86 5.30
N GLY A 3 -0.82 10.78 3.98
CA GLY A 3 0.16 11.47 3.18
C GLY A 3 0.02 11.12 1.71
N SER A 4 1.10 11.33 0.97
CA SER A 4 1.12 11.03 -0.44
C SER A 4 2.52 10.60 -0.86
N TYR A 5 2.58 9.94 -2.00
CA TYR A 5 3.84 9.65 -2.67
C TYR A 5 3.61 9.68 -4.18
N THR A 6 4.70 9.83 -4.91
CA THR A 6 4.65 9.83 -6.36
C THR A 6 5.25 8.52 -6.87
N GLY A 7 4.55 7.85 -7.75
CA GLY A 7 5.03 6.61 -8.33
C GLY A 7 6.25 6.84 -9.21
N ASN A 8 7.13 5.83 -9.24
CA ASN A 8 8.37 5.90 -10.00
C ASN A 8 8.42 4.94 -11.19
N GLY A 9 7.31 4.25 -11.48
CA GLY A 9 7.22 3.37 -12.64
C GLY A 9 7.82 1.99 -12.44
N LYS A 10 8.24 1.66 -11.21
CA LYS A 10 8.87 0.35 -10.93
C LYS A 10 7.91 -0.53 -10.16
N TYR A 11 8.19 -1.84 -10.17
CA TYR A 11 7.37 -2.82 -9.47
C TYR A 11 8.24 -3.99 -9.01
N GLY A 12 7.61 -4.93 -8.29
CA GLY A 12 8.29 -6.11 -7.79
C GLY A 12 8.87 -5.91 -6.40
N ALA A 13 9.39 -6.99 -5.82
CA ALA A 13 9.84 -7.00 -4.43
C ALA A 13 10.96 -5.99 -4.15
N ALA A 14 11.87 -5.81 -5.11
CA ALA A 14 12.98 -4.87 -4.93
C ALA A 14 12.54 -3.41 -4.99
N ASN A 15 11.31 -3.16 -5.39
CA ASN A 15 10.77 -1.81 -5.58
C ASN A 15 9.48 -1.62 -4.81
N ALA A 16 9.29 -2.33 -3.71
CA ALA A 16 8.07 -2.28 -2.93
C ALA A 16 7.75 -0.86 -2.49
N VAL A 17 6.47 -0.53 -2.48
CA VAL A 17 5.99 0.70 -1.85
C VAL A 17 5.96 0.45 -0.35
N SER A 18 6.50 1.37 0.43
CA SER A 18 6.60 1.20 1.86
C SER A 18 6.17 2.47 2.58
N ILE A 19 5.32 2.32 3.58
CA ILE A 19 4.87 3.42 4.41
C ILE A 19 5.26 3.12 5.84
N GLU A 20 6.12 3.97 6.40
CA GLU A 20 6.50 3.88 7.79
C GLU A 20 5.55 4.78 8.58
N CYS A 21 4.71 4.20 9.40
CA CYS A 21 3.69 4.98 10.10
C CYS A 21 3.99 5.21 11.59
N GLY A 22 4.91 4.45 12.16
CA GLY A 22 5.29 4.67 13.56
C GLY A 22 4.35 4.04 14.58
N PHE A 23 3.34 3.31 14.13
CA PHE A 23 2.42 2.59 15.01
C PHE A 23 2.05 1.27 14.33
N TYR A 24 1.30 0.44 15.03
CA TYR A 24 0.92 -0.88 14.55
C TYR A 24 -0.23 -0.75 13.55
N PRO A 25 0.03 -0.91 12.25
CA PRO A 25 -0.99 -0.64 11.23
C PRO A 25 -1.99 -1.78 11.12
N LEU A 26 -3.26 -1.43 10.98
CA LEU A 26 -4.36 -2.39 10.80
C LEU A 26 -5.04 -2.26 9.44
N LEU A 27 -5.01 -1.07 8.87
CA LEU A 27 -5.71 -0.78 7.61
C LEU A 27 -4.89 0.24 6.84
N VAL A 28 -4.76 0.03 5.54
CA VAL A 28 -4.20 1.04 4.65
C VAL A 28 -5.14 1.23 3.48
N MET A 29 -5.38 2.49 3.13
CA MET A 29 -6.17 2.88 1.97
C MET A 29 -5.29 3.75 1.09
N VAL A 30 -5.36 3.53 -0.22
CA VAL A 30 -4.57 4.28 -1.18
C VAL A 30 -5.46 4.68 -2.35
N ASN A 31 -5.47 5.96 -2.67
CA ASN A 31 -6.18 6.50 -3.83
C ASN A 31 -5.17 7.08 -4.79
N SER A 32 -5.35 6.81 -6.07
CA SER A 32 -4.55 7.49 -7.07
C SER A 32 -5.21 8.79 -7.49
N SER A 33 -4.43 9.68 -8.07
CA SER A 33 -4.95 10.92 -8.63
C SER A 33 -5.90 10.68 -9.80
N SER A 34 -5.94 9.45 -10.33
CA SER A 34 -6.86 9.07 -11.40
C SER A 34 -8.09 8.32 -10.87
N SER A 35 -8.39 8.44 -9.59
CA SER A 35 -9.63 7.94 -8.97
C SER A 35 -9.69 6.45 -8.70
N ASN A 36 -8.58 5.76 -8.73
CA ASN A 36 -8.54 4.37 -8.31
C ASN A 36 -8.42 4.29 -6.79
N HIS A 37 -9.12 3.33 -6.21
CA HIS A 37 -9.20 3.17 -4.76
C HIS A 37 -8.79 1.76 -4.38
N TYR A 38 -7.82 1.65 -3.47
CA TYR A 38 -7.31 0.37 -2.99
C TYR A 38 -7.38 0.37 -1.47
N TRP A 39 -7.55 -0.79 -0.89
CA TRP A 39 -7.52 -0.91 0.57
C TRP A 39 -7.09 -2.31 0.96
N ALA A 40 -6.44 -2.42 2.11
CA ALA A 40 -6.02 -3.69 2.66
C ALA A 40 -6.12 -3.65 4.17
N VAL A 41 -6.47 -4.78 4.77
CA VAL A 41 -6.64 -4.93 6.21
C VAL A 41 -5.65 -5.97 6.68
N ARG A 42 -5.01 -5.73 7.83
CA ARG A 42 -4.05 -6.67 8.41
C ARG A 42 -4.72 -8.02 8.62
N GLY A 43 -4.00 -9.07 8.24
CA GLY A 43 -4.53 -10.42 8.26
C GLY A 43 -5.07 -10.88 6.92
N PHE A 44 -5.23 -9.97 6.01
CA PHE A 44 -5.59 -10.27 4.62
C PHE A 44 -4.44 -9.80 3.76
N ASP A 45 -3.87 -10.67 2.97
CA ASP A 45 -2.58 -10.44 2.32
C ASP A 45 -2.72 -9.80 0.94
N LYS A 46 -3.72 -8.98 0.74
CA LYS A 46 -3.97 -8.40 -0.57
C LYS A 46 -4.58 -7.02 -0.46
N PHE A 47 -4.23 -6.17 -1.43
CA PHE A 47 -5.02 -4.98 -1.68
C PHE A 47 -6.26 -5.37 -2.48
N TYR A 48 -7.37 -4.82 -2.08
CA TYR A 48 -8.62 -4.99 -2.79
C TYR A 48 -8.87 -3.81 -3.69
N TYR A 49 -9.32 -4.13 -4.88
CA TYR A 49 -9.57 -3.16 -5.91
C TYR A 49 -10.58 -3.79 -6.87
N ASN A 50 -11.34 -2.98 -7.56
CA ASN A 50 -12.39 -3.48 -8.42
C ASN A 50 -11.89 -4.38 -9.56
N ASN A 51 -10.61 -4.36 -9.88
CA ASN A 51 -10.01 -5.22 -10.90
C ASN A 51 -9.32 -6.45 -10.33
N ASN A 52 -9.38 -6.65 -9.03
CA ASN A 52 -8.76 -7.81 -8.37
C ASN A 52 -7.26 -7.94 -8.63
N ARG A 53 -6.54 -6.83 -8.67
CA ARG A 53 -5.08 -6.87 -8.80
C ARG A 53 -4.48 -7.13 -7.43
N GLU A 54 -3.85 -8.28 -7.29
CA GLU A 54 -3.36 -8.75 -6.01
C GLU A 54 -1.92 -8.33 -5.78
N ASN A 55 -1.68 -7.56 -4.74
CA ASN A 55 -0.36 -7.20 -4.28
C ASN A 55 0.02 -8.06 -3.08
N GLU A 56 1.32 -8.37 -2.96
CA GLU A 56 1.84 -9.05 -1.79
C GLU A 56 2.03 -8.02 -0.70
N MET A 57 1.40 -8.25 0.45
CA MET A 57 1.42 -7.32 1.57
C MET A 57 2.40 -7.77 2.65
N THR A 58 3.12 -6.82 3.23
CA THR A 58 3.93 -7.05 4.41
C THR A 58 3.49 -6.09 5.49
N TRP A 59 3.01 -6.65 6.62
CA TRP A 59 2.52 -5.89 7.76
C TRP A 59 3.54 -5.96 8.89
N GLY A 60 4.24 -4.86 9.11
CA GLY A 60 5.21 -4.75 10.18
C GLY A 60 4.61 -4.17 11.45
N ASP A 61 5.46 -3.99 12.46
CA ASP A 61 5.01 -3.41 13.73
C ASP A 61 4.81 -1.91 13.64
N THR A 62 5.46 -1.25 12.68
CA THR A 62 5.39 0.21 12.55
C THR A 62 5.22 0.67 11.11
N GLY A 63 4.94 -0.25 10.20
CA GLY A 63 4.79 0.12 8.80
C GLY A 63 4.12 -0.97 7.99
N VAL A 64 3.78 -0.64 6.77
CA VAL A 64 3.16 -1.55 5.81
C VAL A 64 3.81 -1.35 4.45
N SER A 65 4.01 -2.43 3.73
CA SER A 65 4.57 -2.35 2.39
C SER A 65 3.89 -3.36 1.48
N TRP A 66 4.07 -3.16 0.18
CA TRP A 66 3.48 -4.07 -0.79
C TRP A 66 4.22 -3.98 -2.12
N TYR A 67 4.07 -5.02 -2.91
CA TYR A 67 4.57 -5.04 -4.28
C TYR A 67 3.69 -5.94 -5.13
N TYR A 68 3.69 -5.67 -6.44
CA TYR A 68 2.99 -6.52 -7.39
C TYR A 68 3.96 -7.62 -7.85
N PRO A 69 3.59 -8.89 -7.69
CA PRO A 69 4.57 -9.98 -7.80
C PRO A 69 4.88 -10.44 -9.21
N GLN A 70 4.13 -10.02 -10.23
CA GLN A 70 4.28 -10.62 -11.56
C GLN A 70 4.00 -9.60 -12.66
N ASP A 71 4.40 -9.96 -13.88
CA ASP A 71 4.09 -9.17 -15.05
C ASP A 71 2.61 -9.29 -15.41
N ASP A 72 2.12 -8.26 -16.11
CA ASP A 72 0.74 -8.25 -16.59
C ASP A 72 0.77 -7.73 -18.03
N GLN A 73 0.27 -8.54 -18.95
CA GLN A 73 0.34 -8.16 -20.36
C GLN A 73 -0.71 -7.12 -20.77
N TYR A 74 -1.70 -6.86 -19.92
CA TYR A 74 -2.78 -5.92 -20.23
C TYR A 74 -2.64 -4.60 -19.51
N TYR A 75 -2.02 -4.59 -18.34
CA TYR A 75 -1.89 -3.40 -17.51
C TYR A 75 -0.45 -3.30 -17.01
N PRO A 76 0.12 -2.09 -16.96
CA PRO A 76 1.48 -1.95 -16.43
C PRO A 76 1.56 -2.46 -14.99
N PRO A 77 2.53 -3.35 -14.69
CA PRO A 77 2.67 -3.84 -13.32
C PRO A 77 2.92 -2.75 -12.30
N SER A 78 3.60 -1.67 -12.67
CA SER A 78 3.80 -0.53 -11.78
C SER A 78 2.48 0.10 -11.38
N GLY A 79 1.53 0.18 -12.30
CA GLY A 79 0.19 0.67 -11.99
C GLY A 79 -0.56 -0.27 -11.06
N ASN A 80 -0.41 -1.57 -11.27
CA ASN A 80 -1.02 -2.58 -10.39
C ASN A 80 -0.46 -2.48 -8.97
N GLN A 81 0.79 -2.08 -8.83
CA GLN A 81 1.44 -1.89 -7.54
C GLN A 81 1.16 -0.52 -6.92
N MET A 82 0.41 0.33 -7.60
CA MET A 82 0.18 1.71 -7.20
C MET A 82 1.49 2.50 -7.16
N ASN A 83 2.27 2.32 -8.21
CA ASN A 83 3.57 2.97 -8.35
C ASN A 83 3.83 3.43 -9.79
N ALA A 84 2.76 3.75 -10.51
CA ALA A 84 2.87 4.23 -11.88
C ALA A 84 3.66 5.53 -11.93
N ILE A 85 4.48 5.68 -12.98
CA ILE A 85 5.36 6.84 -13.08
C ILE A 85 4.55 8.14 -13.06
N ASP A 86 5.06 9.11 -12.32
CA ASP A 86 4.49 10.46 -12.22
C ASP A 86 3.05 10.53 -11.72
N THR A 87 2.54 9.44 -11.18
CA THR A 87 1.19 9.41 -10.61
C THR A 87 1.27 9.67 -9.12
N THR A 88 0.44 10.57 -8.61
CA THR A 88 0.37 10.84 -7.18
C THR A 88 -0.63 9.90 -6.53
N TYR A 89 -0.22 9.29 -5.42
CA TYR A 89 -1.05 8.42 -4.61
C TYR A 89 -1.20 9.03 -3.23
N TYR A 90 -2.43 9.03 -2.74
CA TYR A 90 -2.77 9.54 -1.40
C TYR A 90 -3.10 8.35 -0.53
N TYR A 91 -2.58 8.32 0.70
CA TYR A 91 -2.80 7.17 1.57
C TYR A 91 -3.28 7.57 2.95
N LEU A 92 -3.97 6.63 3.59
CA LEU A 92 -4.38 6.73 4.97
C LEU A 92 -4.07 5.39 5.62
N VAL A 93 -3.33 5.41 6.75
CA VAL A 93 -3.05 4.20 7.52
C VAL A 93 -3.67 4.39 8.89
N LEU A 94 -4.47 3.42 9.31
CA LEU A 94 -5.09 3.39 10.63
C LEU A 94 -4.54 2.22 11.42
N GLY A 95 -4.39 2.42 12.70
CA GLY A 95 -3.90 1.39 13.59
C GLY A 95 -3.87 1.89 15.01
N TYR A 96 -3.02 1.29 15.85
CA TYR A 96 -2.92 1.71 17.23
C TYR A 96 -1.46 1.73 17.68
N SER A 97 -1.21 2.45 18.78
CA SER A 97 0.13 2.66 19.28
C SER A 97 0.76 1.38 19.78
N ASN A 98 2.07 1.26 19.54
CA ASN A 98 2.86 0.13 20.00
C ASN A 98 3.49 0.33 21.36
N ASP A 99 3.33 1.50 21.97
CA ASP A 99 4.15 1.86 23.11
C ASP A 99 3.66 1.28 24.43
N GLY A 100 2.62 0.52 24.41
CA GLY A 100 2.16 -0.15 25.62
C GLY A 100 1.40 0.73 26.58
N GLU A 101 1.39 2.01 26.35
CA GLU A 101 0.72 2.94 27.25
C GLU A 101 -0.70 3.19 26.87
N GLN A 102 -0.99 2.95 25.66
CA GLN A 102 -2.23 3.34 25.09
C GLN A 102 -3.39 2.59 25.60
N GLY A 103 -3.24 1.56 26.23
CA GLY A 103 -4.35 0.83 26.78
C GLY A 103 -4.99 1.51 27.96
N ASN A 104 -4.47 2.58 28.33
CA ASN A 104 -4.88 3.16 29.57
C ASN A 104 -5.46 4.50 29.46
#